data_4a720d91484adbcab97a5e49d8abb50e
#
_entry.id   4a720d91484adbcab97a5e49d8abb50e
#
_cell.length_a   1.000
_cell.length_b   1.000
_cell.length_c   1.000
_cell.angle_alpha   90.00
_cell.angle_beta   90.00
_cell.angle_gamma   90.00
#
_symmetry.space_group_name_H-M   'P 1'
#
loop_
_entity.id
_entity.type
_entity.pdbx_description
1 polymer ?
#
loop_
_entity_poly.entity_id
_entity_poly.type
_entity_poly.pdbx_seq_one_letter_code
_entity_poly.pdbx_strand_id
1 'polypeptide(L)'
;MRYKGVLLLLLNLLVATTMQAQYMHQPGDKAFDFAGETVDGQSYHLYDSQAEWIIVCFWSVDCDHCHDFLKSLRRNVDLKHDYELVTFALADNAKQVRKKARCMRLHGYHFFDPAGWDSEPFLDYDVNITPTVILIDKEKNIVGEAYEWDEFKELIKLYEK
;
A
#
# COMPACT_ATOMS: atom_id res chain seq x y z
N MET A 1 -48.25 -15.62 17.01
CA MET A 1 -47.34 -16.07 15.93
C MET A 1 -46.70 -14.93 15.09
N ARG A 2 -46.55 -13.70 15.62
CA ARG A 2 -46.10 -12.52 14.81
C ARG A 2 -44.64 -12.10 15.09
N TYR A 3 -43.95 -12.72 16.03
CA TYR A 3 -42.58 -12.32 16.43
C TYR A 3 -41.45 -13.05 15.71
N LYS A 4 -41.74 -14.20 15.06
CA LYS A 4 -40.70 -14.95 14.32
C LYS A 4 -40.18 -14.21 13.09
N GLY A 5 -41.01 -13.43 12.43
CA GLY A 5 -40.62 -12.66 11.24
C GLY A 5 -39.75 -11.44 11.59
N VAL A 6 -40.07 -10.77 12.70
CA VAL A 6 -39.29 -9.60 13.17
C VAL A 6 -37.92 -10.03 13.67
N LEU A 7 -37.82 -11.16 14.35
CA LEU A 7 -36.53 -11.70 14.83
C LEU A 7 -35.63 -12.12 13.70
N LEU A 8 -36.17 -12.70 12.61
CA LEU A 8 -35.42 -13.05 11.39
C LEU A 8 -34.94 -11.82 10.62
N LEU A 9 -35.75 -10.76 10.56
CA LEU A 9 -35.34 -9.48 9.94
C LEU A 9 -34.25 -8.78 10.75
N LEU A 10 -34.33 -8.77 12.06
CA LEU A 10 -33.29 -8.20 12.93
C LEU A 10 -31.97 -9.00 12.87
N LEU A 11 -32.04 -10.34 12.75
CA LEU A 11 -30.85 -11.18 12.60
C LEU A 11 -30.16 -10.95 11.25
N ASN A 12 -30.91 -10.75 10.17
CA ASN A 12 -30.33 -10.42 8.85
C ASN A 12 -29.72 -9.00 8.82
N LEU A 13 -30.29 -8.04 9.56
CA LEU A 13 -29.71 -6.69 9.68
C LEU A 13 -28.38 -6.72 10.46
N LEU A 14 -28.27 -7.56 11.50
CA LEU A 14 -27.05 -7.71 12.29
C LEU A 14 -25.91 -8.36 11.47
N VAL A 15 -26.24 -9.32 10.61
CA VAL A 15 -25.23 -10.00 9.76
C VAL A 15 -24.71 -9.07 8.66
N ALA A 16 -25.55 -8.17 8.12
CA ALA A 16 -25.15 -7.22 7.11
C ALA A 16 -24.15 -6.15 7.61
N THR A 17 -24.14 -5.86 8.92
CA THR A 17 -23.24 -4.86 9.52
C THR A 17 -21.87 -5.41 9.91
N THR A 18 -21.65 -6.74 9.89
CA THR A 18 -20.39 -7.35 10.33
C THR A 18 -19.38 -7.64 9.20
N MET A 19 -19.72 -7.42 7.95
CA MET A 19 -18.80 -7.66 6.80
C MET A 19 -18.00 -6.43 6.34
N GLN A 20 -18.14 -5.29 6.99
CA GLN A 20 -17.42 -4.06 6.58
C GLN A 20 -16.13 -3.77 7.35
N ALA A 21 -15.69 -4.66 8.22
CA ALA A 21 -14.54 -4.42 9.11
C ALA A 21 -13.20 -4.95 8.56
N GLN A 22 -13.03 -5.10 7.26
CA GLN A 22 -11.86 -5.79 6.70
C GLN A 22 -10.87 -4.89 5.95
N TYR A 23 -11.19 -3.64 5.72
CA TYR A 23 -10.28 -2.66 5.14
C TYR A 23 -10.27 -1.41 6.03
N MET A 24 -9.12 -1.11 6.64
CA MET A 24 -8.97 0.07 7.50
C MET A 24 -9.03 1.36 6.68
N HIS A 25 -8.65 1.31 5.41
CA HIS A 25 -8.74 2.43 4.49
C HIS A 25 -9.80 2.16 3.43
N GLN A 26 -10.79 3.06 3.35
CA GLN A 26 -11.82 2.96 2.32
C GLN A 26 -11.36 3.69 1.06
N PRO A 27 -11.69 3.19 -0.15
CA PRO A 27 -11.50 3.95 -1.37
C PRO A 27 -12.15 5.35 -1.25
N GLY A 28 -11.37 6.40 -1.51
CA GLY A 28 -11.75 7.80 -1.36
C GLY A 28 -11.26 8.47 -0.08
N ASP A 29 -10.74 7.73 0.88
CA ASP A 29 -10.08 8.33 2.06
C ASP A 29 -8.79 9.05 1.63
N LYS A 30 -8.44 10.12 2.34
CA LYS A 30 -7.16 10.79 2.12
C LYS A 30 -6.01 9.92 2.60
N ALA A 31 -4.99 9.81 1.76
CA ALA A 31 -3.74 9.17 2.14
C ALA A 31 -3.08 9.93 3.29
N PHE A 32 -2.51 9.22 4.24
CA PHE A 32 -1.69 9.83 5.28
C PHE A 32 -0.45 10.46 4.66
N ASP A 33 -0.20 11.70 5.01
CA ASP A 33 0.95 12.41 4.49
C ASP A 33 2.24 11.95 5.18
N PHE A 34 3.31 11.88 4.42
CA PHE A 34 4.63 11.58 4.94
C PHE A 34 5.72 12.32 4.15
N ALA A 35 6.77 12.68 4.85
CA ALA A 35 7.94 13.30 4.26
C ALA A 35 9.21 12.74 4.90
N GLY A 36 10.30 12.74 4.17
CA GLY A 36 11.58 12.29 4.70
C GLY A 36 12.67 12.17 3.65
N GLU A 37 13.82 11.66 4.09
CA GLU A 37 14.94 11.35 3.23
C GLU A 37 14.97 9.85 2.90
N THR A 38 15.08 9.53 1.63
CA THR A 38 15.20 8.15 1.14
C THR A 38 16.54 7.53 1.48
N VAL A 39 16.67 6.21 1.35
CA VAL A 39 17.95 5.51 1.56
C VAL A 39 19.07 5.97 0.60
N ASP A 40 18.73 6.65 -0.48
CA ASP A 40 19.70 7.22 -1.44
C ASP A 40 19.93 8.73 -1.23
N GLY A 41 19.38 9.33 -0.17
CA GLY A 41 19.59 10.74 0.21
C GLY A 41 18.75 11.75 -0.58
N GLN A 42 17.63 11.31 -1.16
CA GLN A 42 16.68 12.19 -1.83
C GLN A 42 15.57 12.59 -0.86
N SER A 43 15.20 13.86 -0.82
CA SER A 43 14.02 14.30 -0.10
C SER A 43 12.76 13.95 -0.89
N TYR A 44 11.73 13.51 -0.18
CA TYR A 44 10.42 13.22 -0.74
C TYR A 44 9.32 13.64 0.22
N HIS A 45 8.22 14.13 -0.33
CA HIS A 45 7.01 14.47 0.40
C HIS A 45 5.80 14.05 -0.44
N LEU A 46 4.93 13.22 0.12
CA LEU A 46 3.81 12.62 -0.63
C LEU A 46 2.92 13.69 -1.28
N TYR A 47 2.56 14.73 -0.51
CA TYR A 47 1.62 15.74 -0.98
C TYR A 47 2.22 16.71 -1.99
N ASP A 48 3.55 16.76 -2.14
CA ASP A 48 4.23 17.54 -3.18
C ASP A 48 4.35 16.79 -4.51
N SER A 49 4.12 15.48 -4.53
CA SER A 49 4.16 14.67 -5.74
C SER A 49 3.13 15.12 -6.77
N GLN A 50 3.56 15.22 -8.03
CA GLN A 50 2.72 15.55 -9.19
C GLN A 50 2.37 14.32 -10.04
N ALA A 51 2.72 13.12 -9.57
CA ALA A 51 2.43 11.87 -10.25
C ALA A 51 0.91 11.67 -10.37
N GLU A 52 0.48 11.11 -11.50
CA GLU A 52 -0.92 10.73 -11.72
C GLU A 52 -1.33 9.60 -10.76
N TRP A 53 -0.41 8.66 -10.53
CA TRP A 53 -0.60 7.52 -9.66
C TRP A 53 0.61 7.34 -8.75
N ILE A 54 0.38 7.07 -7.47
CA ILE A 54 1.42 6.76 -6.51
C ILE A 54 1.14 5.37 -5.93
N ILE A 55 2.16 4.52 -5.97
CA ILE A 55 2.13 3.19 -5.38
C ILE A 55 2.97 3.23 -4.10
N VAL A 56 2.33 3.12 -2.95
CA VAL A 56 3.01 2.97 -1.66
C VAL A 56 3.07 1.50 -1.32
N CYS A 57 4.28 0.95 -1.18
CA CYS A 57 4.50 -0.46 -0.89
C CYS A 57 5.28 -0.65 0.41
N PHE A 58 4.66 -1.30 1.37
CA PHE A 58 5.27 -1.75 2.61
C PHE A 58 5.78 -3.19 2.43
N TRP A 59 7.06 -3.42 2.67
CA TRP A 59 7.70 -4.70 2.38
C TRP A 59 8.83 -5.04 3.35
N SER A 60 9.35 -6.26 3.32
CA SER A 60 10.55 -6.65 4.07
C SER A 60 11.63 -7.14 3.13
N VAL A 61 12.89 -6.84 3.46
CA VAL A 61 14.06 -7.30 2.67
C VAL A 61 14.24 -8.81 2.69
N ASP A 62 13.64 -9.51 3.67
CA ASP A 62 13.70 -10.96 3.83
C ASP A 62 12.41 -11.68 3.41
N CYS A 63 11.45 -10.95 2.84
CA CYS A 63 10.17 -11.50 2.40
C CYS A 63 10.22 -11.89 0.92
N ASP A 64 10.28 -13.18 0.60
CA ASP A 64 10.31 -13.67 -0.78
C ASP A 64 9.05 -13.30 -1.56
N HIS A 65 7.89 -13.37 -0.91
CA HIS A 65 6.61 -12.96 -1.50
C HIS A 65 6.60 -11.48 -1.90
N CYS A 66 7.15 -10.61 -1.05
CA CYS A 66 7.34 -9.19 -1.36
C CYS A 66 8.25 -9.00 -2.60
N HIS A 67 9.32 -9.79 -2.71
CA HIS A 67 10.22 -9.71 -3.85
C HIS A 67 9.53 -10.10 -5.15
N ASP A 68 8.67 -11.11 -5.13
CA ASP A 68 7.95 -11.56 -6.32
C ASP A 68 6.89 -10.55 -6.73
N PHE A 69 6.19 -9.94 -5.76
CA PHE A 69 5.29 -8.81 -6.00
C PHE A 69 6.04 -7.65 -6.67
N LEU A 70 7.12 -7.15 -6.06
CA LEU A 70 7.90 -6.01 -6.56
C LEU A 70 8.54 -6.27 -7.93
N LYS A 71 8.96 -7.50 -8.22
CA LYS A 71 9.43 -7.90 -9.56
C LYS A 71 8.29 -7.87 -10.58
N SER A 72 7.10 -8.33 -10.20
CA SER A 72 5.91 -8.30 -11.06
C SER A 72 5.48 -6.88 -11.35
N LEU A 73 5.45 -6.02 -10.32
CA LEU A 73 5.18 -4.59 -10.43
C LEU A 73 6.14 -3.94 -11.46
N ARG A 74 7.44 -4.09 -11.27
CA ARG A 74 8.45 -3.52 -12.17
C ARG A 74 8.33 -3.99 -13.62
N ARG A 75 7.85 -5.21 -13.86
CA ARG A 75 7.72 -5.77 -15.22
C ARG A 75 6.48 -5.30 -15.96
N ASN A 76 5.43 -4.97 -15.23
CA ASN A 76 4.10 -4.77 -15.80
C ASN A 76 3.59 -3.33 -15.65
N VAL A 77 4.24 -2.50 -14.84
CA VAL A 77 3.83 -1.12 -14.57
C VAL A 77 4.95 -0.16 -15.01
N ASP A 78 4.61 0.90 -15.72
CA ASP A 78 5.58 1.94 -16.08
C ASP A 78 5.82 2.89 -14.90
N LEU A 79 6.78 2.48 -14.04
CA LEU A 79 7.17 3.24 -12.84
C LEU A 79 7.93 4.55 -13.14
N LYS A 80 8.05 4.95 -14.41
CA LYS A 80 8.78 6.17 -14.78
C LYS A 80 7.87 7.26 -15.32
N HIS A 81 6.79 6.86 -15.98
CA HIS A 81 5.93 7.81 -16.71
C HIS A 81 4.56 7.93 -16.05
N ASP A 82 3.94 6.79 -15.72
CA ASP A 82 2.56 6.79 -15.26
C ASP A 82 2.43 6.65 -13.74
N TYR A 83 3.41 5.96 -13.12
CA TYR A 83 3.36 5.61 -11.71
C TYR A 83 4.63 6.03 -10.97
N GLU A 84 4.47 6.60 -9.79
CA GLU A 84 5.54 6.83 -8.84
C GLU A 84 5.53 5.73 -7.77
N LEU A 85 6.66 5.07 -7.57
CA LEU A 85 6.80 4.05 -6.54
C LEU A 85 7.46 4.63 -5.29
N VAL A 86 6.80 4.48 -4.17
CA VAL A 86 7.32 4.78 -2.84
C VAL A 86 7.32 3.50 -2.01
N THR A 87 8.40 3.17 -1.34
CA THR A 87 8.44 1.97 -0.52
C THR A 87 8.95 2.25 0.89
N PHE A 88 8.34 1.60 1.87
CA PHE A 88 8.79 1.52 3.26
C PHE A 88 9.25 0.09 3.55
N ALA A 89 10.50 -0.08 3.98
CA ALA A 89 11.10 -1.38 4.09
C ALA A 89 11.47 -1.75 5.53
N LEU A 90 11.05 -2.94 5.95
CA LEU A 90 11.57 -3.61 7.14
C LEU A 90 12.93 -4.21 6.83
N ALA A 91 13.96 -3.80 7.56
CA ALA A 91 15.34 -4.23 7.39
C ALA A 91 16.16 -3.93 8.67
N ASP A 92 17.36 -4.47 8.78
CA ASP A 92 18.27 -4.10 9.88
C ASP A 92 18.89 -2.71 9.68
N ASN A 93 19.02 -2.26 8.43
CA ASN A 93 19.61 -0.96 8.13
C ASN A 93 19.32 -0.50 6.68
N ALA A 94 19.46 0.80 6.44
CA ALA A 94 19.24 1.43 5.13
C ALA A 94 20.10 0.84 3.99
N LYS A 95 21.30 0.32 4.30
CA LYS A 95 22.19 -0.28 3.30
C LYS A 95 21.60 -1.57 2.71
N GLN A 96 20.89 -2.37 3.52
CA GLN A 96 20.20 -3.57 3.03
C GLN A 96 19.06 -3.20 2.08
N VAL A 97 18.26 -2.21 2.43
CA VAL A 97 17.17 -1.70 1.57
C VAL A 97 17.72 -1.21 0.23
N ARG A 98 18.74 -0.32 0.28
CA ARG A 98 19.40 0.20 -0.92
C ARG A 98 19.96 -0.92 -1.81
N LYS A 99 20.63 -1.90 -1.22
CA LYS A 99 21.20 -3.04 -1.96
C LYS A 99 20.09 -3.87 -2.62
N LYS A 100 19.02 -4.18 -1.87
CA LYS A 100 17.92 -5.02 -2.38
C LYS A 100 17.14 -4.31 -3.49
N ALA A 101 16.79 -3.04 -3.32
CA ALA A 101 16.12 -2.23 -4.34
C ALA A 101 16.93 -2.18 -5.64
N ARG A 102 18.24 -1.95 -5.55
CA ARG A 102 19.16 -1.97 -6.71
C ARG A 102 19.23 -3.34 -7.39
N CYS A 103 19.33 -4.42 -6.62
CA CYS A 103 19.34 -5.80 -7.15
C CYS A 103 18.04 -6.10 -7.91
N MET A 104 16.90 -5.64 -7.43
CA MET A 104 15.60 -5.79 -8.09
C MET A 104 15.38 -4.75 -9.21
N ARG A 105 16.29 -3.77 -9.37
CA ARG A 105 16.16 -2.66 -10.33
C ARG A 105 14.85 -1.89 -10.15
N LEU A 106 14.48 -1.65 -8.92
CA LEU A 106 13.32 -0.82 -8.59
C LEU A 106 13.69 0.66 -8.78
N HIS A 107 12.86 1.37 -9.52
CA HIS A 107 12.92 2.82 -9.63
C HIS A 107 11.86 3.40 -8.71
N GLY A 108 12.21 4.38 -7.89
CA GLY A 108 11.30 5.01 -6.94
C GLY A 108 12.01 5.52 -5.69
N TYR A 109 11.22 5.89 -4.71
CA TYR A 109 11.67 6.42 -3.42
C TYR A 109 11.62 5.34 -2.36
N HIS A 110 12.76 4.98 -1.80
CA HIS A 110 12.87 3.88 -0.85
C HIS A 110 13.22 4.40 0.53
N PHE A 111 12.36 4.11 1.50
CA PHE A 111 12.51 4.54 2.88
C PHE A 111 12.90 3.38 3.79
N PHE A 112 13.60 3.72 4.84
CA PHE A 112 13.94 2.85 5.96
C PHE A 112 13.82 3.64 7.26
N ASP A 113 13.13 3.06 8.23
CA ASP A 113 13.06 3.57 9.59
C ASP A 113 13.47 2.45 10.56
N PRO A 114 14.43 2.70 11.49
CA PRO A 114 14.84 1.68 12.45
C PRO A 114 13.75 1.27 13.44
N ALA A 115 12.66 2.05 13.58
CA ALA A 115 11.48 1.66 14.37
C ALA A 115 10.69 0.51 13.72
N GLY A 116 10.91 0.23 12.42
CA GLY A 116 10.30 -0.90 11.73
C GLY A 116 8.77 -0.85 11.75
N TRP A 117 8.13 -1.85 12.35
CA TRP A 117 6.68 -1.92 12.50
C TRP A 117 6.07 -0.79 13.32
N ASP A 118 6.86 -0.19 14.22
CA ASP A 118 6.44 0.91 15.09
C ASP A 118 6.72 2.29 14.47
N SER A 119 7.18 2.34 13.22
CA SER A 119 7.39 3.61 12.51
C SER A 119 6.08 4.25 12.09
N GLU A 120 6.07 5.59 12.06
CA GLU A 120 4.88 6.38 11.76
C GLU A 120 4.15 5.92 10.49
N PRO A 121 4.80 5.68 9.33
CA PRO A 121 4.08 5.22 8.14
C PRO A 121 3.40 3.84 8.30
N PHE A 122 4.02 2.90 9.03
CA PHE A 122 3.41 1.60 9.28
C PHE A 122 2.19 1.71 10.21
N LEU A 123 2.26 2.58 11.21
CA LEU A 123 1.16 2.82 12.16
C LEU A 123 0.01 3.59 11.50
N ASP A 124 0.31 4.67 10.78
CA ASP A 124 -0.70 5.51 10.14
C ASP A 124 -1.51 4.74 9.08
N TYR A 125 -0.82 3.89 8.31
CA TYR A 125 -1.46 3.02 7.33
C TYR A 125 -1.92 1.66 7.90
N ASP A 126 -1.87 1.47 9.22
CA ASP A 126 -2.23 0.22 9.95
C ASP A 126 -1.65 -1.04 9.31
N VAL A 127 -0.41 -0.96 8.86
CA VAL A 127 0.25 -2.07 8.18
C VAL A 127 0.71 -3.11 9.19
N ASN A 128 0.16 -4.31 9.09
CA ASN A 128 0.47 -5.43 9.99
C ASN A 128 0.94 -6.71 9.25
N ILE A 129 1.02 -6.65 7.92
CA ILE A 129 1.51 -7.72 7.06
C ILE A 129 2.31 -7.13 5.88
N THR A 130 3.24 -7.90 5.30
CA THR A 130 3.97 -7.51 4.09
C THR A 130 3.90 -8.61 3.02
N PRO A 131 3.75 -8.23 1.73
CA PRO A 131 3.58 -6.86 1.27
C PRO A 131 2.18 -6.31 1.57
N THR A 132 2.09 -5.03 1.88
CA THR A 132 0.87 -4.23 1.79
C THR A 132 1.12 -3.16 0.75
N VAL A 133 0.23 -3.03 -0.23
CA VAL A 133 0.41 -2.12 -1.36
C VAL A 133 -0.83 -1.27 -1.53
N ILE A 134 -0.64 0.04 -1.51
CA ILE A 134 -1.71 1.03 -1.57
C ILE A 134 -1.55 1.82 -2.85
N LEU A 135 -2.62 1.94 -3.63
CA LEU A 135 -2.70 2.81 -4.80
C LEU A 135 -3.35 4.13 -4.40
N ILE A 136 -2.70 5.23 -4.75
CA ILE A 136 -3.12 6.60 -4.43
C ILE A 136 -3.24 7.38 -5.73
N ASP A 137 -4.32 8.16 -5.88
CA ASP A 137 -4.55 9.02 -7.02
C ASP A 137 -3.80 10.36 -6.91
N LYS A 138 -3.88 11.17 -7.95
CA LYS A 138 -3.27 12.50 -8.02
C LYS A 138 -3.78 13.46 -6.93
N GLU A 139 -5.03 13.35 -6.56
CA GLU A 139 -5.66 14.12 -5.50
C GLU A 139 -5.30 13.62 -4.10
N LYS A 140 -4.44 12.60 -3.99
CA LYS A 140 -4.02 11.95 -2.75
C LYS A 140 -5.17 11.23 -2.03
N ASN A 141 -6.10 10.65 -2.81
CA ASN A 141 -7.07 9.73 -2.24
C ASN A 141 -6.57 8.29 -2.40
N ILE A 142 -6.81 7.47 -1.40
CA ILE A 142 -6.59 6.03 -1.49
C ILE A 142 -7.61 5.45 -2.46
N VAL A 143 -7.12 4.76 -3.47
CA VAL A 143 -7.93 4.11 -4.50
C VAL A 143 -8.24 2.68 -4.12
N GLY A 144 -7.29 2.03 -3.47
CA GLY A 144 -7.45 0.69 -2.94
C GLY A 144 -6.14 0.14 -2.39
N GLU A 145 -6.26 -1.02 -1.81
CA GLU A 145 -5.18 -1.76 -1.16
C GLU A 145 -5.12 -3.18 -1.72
N ALA A 146 -3.92 -3.74 -1.81
CA ALA A 146 -3.69 -5.11 -2.27
C ALA A 146 -2.53 -5.75 -1.50
N TYR A 147 -2.60 -7.07 -1.34
CA TYR A 147 -1.58 -7.89 -0.69
C TYR A 147 -0.93 -8.87 -1.66
N GLU A 148 -1.61 -9.13 -2.79
CA GLU A 148 -1.20 -10.04 -3.84
C GLU A 148 -1.08 -9.31 -5.18
N TRP A 149 -0.18 -9.78 -6.05
CA TRP A 149 -0.01 -9.18 -7.38
C TRP A 149 -1.29 -9.22 -8.23
N ASP A 150 -2.04 -10.31 -8.18
CA ASP A 150 -3.27 -10.43 -8.97
C ASP A 150 -4.36 -9.47 -8.51
N GLU A 151 -4.48 -9.21 -7.21
CA GLU A 151 -5.37 -8.18 -6.64
C GLU A 151 -4.99 -6.80 -7.13
N PHE A 152 -3.70 -6.45 -7.02
CA PHE A 152 -3.19 -5.16 -7.46
C PHE A 152 -3.39 -4.94 -8.97
N LYS A 153 -3.17 -5.98 -9.77
CA LYS A 153 -3.40 -5.94 -11.21
C LYS A 153 -4.88 -5.66 -11.56
N GLU A 154 -5.81 -6.25 -10.85
CA GLU A 154 -7.23 -5.95 -11.05
C GLU A 154 -7.57 -4.52 -10.58
N LEU A 155 -6.95 -4.05 -9.49
CA LEU A 155 -7.11 -2.68 -9.00
C LEU A 155 -6.67 -1.66 -10.06
N ILE A 156 -5.46 -1.77 -10.63
CA ILE A 156 -5.00 -0.83 -11.66
C ILE A 156 -5.90 -0.85 -12.90
N LYS A 157 -6.36 -2.00 -13.38
CA LYS A 157 -7.26 -2.11 -14.55
C LYS A 157 -8.57 -1.34 -14.41
N LEU A 158 -9.05 -1.13 -13.20
CA LEU A 158 -10.28 -0.36 -12.96
C LEU A 158 -10.09 1.13 -13.28
N TYR A 159 -8.86 1.62 -13.22
CA TYR A 159 -8.52 3.04 -13.32
C TYR A 159 -7.68 3.39 -14.56
N GLU A 160 -7.07 2.43 -15.23
CA GLU A 160 -6.43 2.58 -16.55
C GLU A 160 -7.49 2.60 -17.67
N LYS A 161 -8.34 3.62 -17.72
CA LYS A 161 -9.31 3.81 -18.81
C LYS A 161 -9.03 5.07 -19.61
#